data_4640ecfd1d2c18e166438f4a3f24bd3b
#
_entry.id   4640ecfd1d2c18e166438f4a3f24bd3b
#
_cell.length_a   1.000
_cell.length_b   1.000
_cell.length_c   1.000
_cell.angle_alpha   90.00
_cell.angle_beta   90.00
_cell.angle_gamma   90.00
#
_symmetry.space_group_name_H-M   'P 1'
#
loop_
_entity.id
_entity.type
_entity.pdbx_description
1 polymer ?
#
loop_
_entity_poly.entity_id
_entity_poly.type
_entity_poly.pdbx_seq_one_letter_code
_entity_poly.pdbx_strand_id
1 'polypeptide(L)'
;HQLVRNRITIAGHTRVASAVLEIESGKEFRFVPPGPTIQPVEWQACLAQLENAQCKFMVLSGSLPRGMPGDFYGQVAALMHRRNIPVVLDSSGPGLKGGLQEGRIFLVKPSIGELRQFTGQKLATPDEIANAAMEIVRSGQAAHVAVTMGHDGAILATATGQLFLPAASIEAKSAVGAGDSFLSAMLFAISIGWDTAEAFRFGIAAGAAAVMSPGHDLARPDNIQHLYQQVTPIP
;
A
#
# COMPACT_ATOMS: atom_id res chain seq x y z
N HIS A 1 9.65 15.31 13.19
CA HIS A 1 9.41 13.85 13.19
C HIS A 1 10.74 13.13 13.44
N GLN A 2 10.80 12.29 14.46
CA GLN A 2 11.97 11.47 14.75
C GLN A 2 11.90 10.20 13.87
N LEU A 3 12.54 10.24 12.69
CA LEU A 3 12.69 9.08 11.83
C LEU A 3 14.05 8.43 12.09
N VAL A 4 14.05 7.20 12.55
CA VAL A 4 15.28 6.38 12.63
C VAL A 4 15.53 5.79 11.24
N ARG A 5 16.74 6.04 10.70
CA ARG A 5 17.14 5.57 9.37
C ARG A 5 18.14 4.43 9.48
N ASN A 6 17.71 3.24 9.15
CA ASN A 6 18.56 2.06 9.03
C ASN A 6 18.81 1.79 7.54
N ARG A 7 20.00 2.11 7.03
CA ARG A 7 20.32 2.02 5.60
C ARG A 7 21.10 0.75 5.31
N ILE A 8 20.76 0.11 4.19
CA ILE A 8 21.63 -0.88 3.57
C ILE A 8 22.36 -0.15 2.44
N THR A 9 23.69 -0.10 2.52
CA THR A 9 24.52 0.46 1.44
C THR A 9 24.53 -0.51 0.27
N ILE A 10 24.34 0.00 -0.91
CA ILE A 10 24.35 -0.76 -2.17
C ILE A 10 25.43 -0.23 -3.10
N ALA A 11 25.92 -1.07 -4.03
CA ALA A 11 26.94 -0.68 -5.00
C ALA A 11 26.44 0.34 -6.05
N GLY A 12 25.14 0.30 -6.36
CA GLY A 12 24.52 1.21 -7.30
C GLY A 12 23.99 2.49 -6.68
N HIS A 13 23.62 3.46 -7.55
CA HIS A 13 22.97 4.69 -7.12
C HIS A 13 21.45 4.53 -7.03
N THR A 14 20.83 5.10 -6.00
CA THR A 14 19.37 5.17 -5.88
C THR A 14 18.80 5.94 -7.07
N ARG A 15 17.78 5.37 -7.72
CA ARG A 15 17.11 6.03 -8.86
C ARG A 15 16.39 7.31 -8.39
N VAL A 16 16.35 8.28 -9.28
CA VAL A 16 15.52 9.48 -9.12
C VAL A 16 14.32 9.32 -10.06
N ALA A 17 13.11 9.33 -9.50
CA ALA A 17 11.88 9.44 -10.27
C ALA A 17 11.44 10.91 -10.31
N SER A 18 10.91 11.34 -11.45
CA SER A 18 10.45 12.71 -11.65
C SER A 18 9.00 12.72 -12.12
N ALA A 19 8.23 13.66 -11.61
CA ALA A 19 6.90 14.00 -12.12
C ALA A 19 6.99 15.38 -12.78
N VAL A 20 6.49 15.49 -14.01
CA VAL A 20 6.47 16.74 -14.79
C VAL A 20 5.04 17.09 -15.10
N LEU A 21 4.60 18.26 -14.63
CA LEU A 21 3.29 18.82 -14.94
C LEU A 21 3.39 19.68 -16.22
N GLU A 22 2.65 19.30 -17.25
CA GLU A 22 2.46 20.13 -18.44
C GLU A 22 1.42 21.21 -18.12
N ILE A 23 1.84 22.45 -18.06
CA ILE A 23 0.99 23.57 -17.58
C ILE A 23 -0.21 23.81 -18.51
N GLU A 24 0.01 23.67 -19.82
CA GLU A 24 -1.06 23.97 -20.83
C GLU A 24 -2.19 22.95 -20.78
N SER A 25 -1.90 21.66 -20.60
CA SER A 25 -2.90 20.59 -20.59
C SER A 25 -3.32 20.12 -19.20
N GLY A 26 -2.56 20.51 -18.15
CA GLY A 26 -2.73 20.01 -16.80
C GLY A 26 -2.34 18.53 -16.62
N LYS A 27 -1.70 17.92 -17.62
CA LYS A 27 -1.30 16.51 -17.56
C LYS A 27 -0.01 16.32 -16.77
N GLU A 28 0.01 15.35 -15.88
CA GLU A 28 1.20 14.93 -15.16
C GLU A 28 1.84 13.71 -15.85
N PHE A 29 3.13 13.81 -16.15
CA PHE A 29 3.94 12.74 -16.71
C PHE A 29 4.95 12.25 -15.67
N ARG A 30 5.00 10.95 -15.45
CA ARG A 30 5.91 10.33 -14.49
C ARG A 30 7.03 9.60 -15.21
N PHE A 31 8.26 9.98 -14.92
CA PHE A 31 9.48 9.36 -15.44
C PHE A 31 10.13 8.54 -14.33
N VAL A 32 10.04 7.22 -14.44
CA VAL A 32 10.58 6.28 -13.46
C VAL A 32 11.65 5.43 -14.14
N PRO A 33 12.93 5.86 -14.13
CA PRO A 33 14.00 5.07 -14.71
C PRO A 33 14.21 3.76 -13.96
N PRO A 34 14.81 2.75 -14.59
CA PRO A 34 15.16 1.52 -13.88
C PRO A 34 16.13 1.82 -12.73
N GLY A 35 15.89 1.20 -11.58
CA GLY A 35 16.79 1.26 -10.44
C GLY A 35 18.05 0.40 -10.64
N PRO A 36 19.01 0.46 -9.69
CA PRO A 36 20.20 -0.39 -9.70
C PRO A 36 19.80 -1.86 -9.53
N THR A 37 20.70 -2.74 -9.95
CA THR A 37 20.57 -4.18 -9.66
C THR A 37 21.13 -4.46 -8.28
N ILE A 38 20.31 -4.99 -7.39
CA ILE A 38 20.70 -5.34 -6.02
C ILE A 38 21.48 -6.66 -6.03
N GLN A 39 22.59 -6.69 -5.33
CA GLN A 39 23.43 -7.88 -5.22
C GLN A 39 22.95 -8.81 -4.08
N PRO A 40 23.22 -10.12 -4.16
CA PRO A 40 22.82 -11.06 -3.11
C PRO A 40 23.25 -10.64 -1.70
N VAL A 41 24.48 -10.14 -1.53
CA VAL A 41 25.00 -9.68 -0.24
C VAL A 41 24.21 -8.49 0.33
N GLU A 42 23.65 -7.63 -0.53
CA GLU A 42 22.91 -6.44 -0.13
C GLU A 42 21.52 -6.77 0.40
N TRP A 43 20.76 -7.61 -0.31
CA TRP A 43 19.44 -8.02 0.19
C TRP A 43 19.52 -8.99 1.36
N GLN A 44 20.55 -9.84 1.44
CA GLN A 44 20.82 -10.67 2.61
C GLN A 44 21.14 -9.83 3.85
N ALA A 45 21.93 -8.76 3.68
CA ALA A 45 22.19 -7.80 4.75
C ALA A 45 20.90 -7.12 5.23
N CYS A 46 19.95 -6.82 4.31
CA CYS A 46 18.62 -6.31 4.66
C CYS A 46 17.86 -7.31 5.55
N LEU A 47 17.78 -8.59 5.16
CA LEU A 47 17.13 -9.63 5.97
C LEU A 47 17.77 -9.77 7.36
N ALA A 48 19.09 -9.81 7.43
CA ALA A 48 19.82 -9.92 8.70
C ALA A 48 19.55 -8.71 9.63
N GLN A 49 19.43 -7.50 9.06
CA GLN A 49 19.07 -6.32 9.84
C GLN A 49 17.64 -6.41 10.39
N LEU A 50 16.71 -6.97 9.64
CA LEU A 50 15.31 -7.14 10.04
C LEU A 50 15.14 -8.19 11.15
N GLU A 51 16.07 -9.12 11.35
CA GLU A 51 16.01 -10.11 12.44
C GLU A 51 15.87 -9.48 13.82
N ASN A 52 16.41 -8.28 14.01
CA ASN A 52 16.37 -7.55 15.27
C ASN A 52 15.37 -6.37 15.29
N ALA A 53 14.58 -6.20 14.24
CA ALA A 53 13.63 -5.10 14.17
C ALA A 53 12.59 -5.17 15.30
N GLN A 54 12.31 -4.06 15.97
CA GLN A 54 11.27 -3.94 16.99
C GLN A 54 10.22 -2.94 16.50
N CYS A 55 9.02 -3.42 16.20
CA CYS A 55 7.94 -2.60 15.66
C CYS A 55 6.58 -3.25 15.95
N LYS A 56 5.53 -2.42 15.97
CA LYS A 56 4.14 -2.91 16.06
C LYS A 56 3.68 -3.54 14.75
N PHE A 57 4.14 -3.02 13.62
CA PHE A 57 3.84 -3.50 12.27
C PHE A 57 5.09 -3.42 11.41
N MET A 58 5.31 -4.42 10.56
CA MET A 58 6.30 -4.38 9.49
C MET A 58 5.59 -4.01 8.19
N VAL A 59 5.91 -2.84 7.64
CA VAL A 59 5.34 -2.37 6.37
C VAL A 59 6.32 -2.64 5.24
N LEU A 60 5.91 -3.45 4.27
CA LEU A 60 6.66 -3.78 3.06
C LEU A 60 6.05 -2.97 1.91
N SER A 61 6.72 -1.88 1.53
CA SER A 61 6.22 -0.94 0.53
C SER A 61 7.16 -0.81 -0.65
N GLY A 62 6.59 -0.75 -1.85
CA GLY A 62 7.26 -0.59 -3.12
C GLY A 62 7.50 -1.88 -3.90
N SER A 63 7.79 -1.73 -5.20
CA SER A 63 8.15 -2.86 -6.06
C SER A 63 9.57 -3.36 -5.78
N LEU A 64 9.81 -4.64 -5.93
CA LEU A 64 11.14 -5.23 -5.80
C LEU A 64 12.08 -4.69 -6.89
N PRO A 65 13.28 -4.19 -6.54
CA PRO A 65 14.28 -3.82 -7.53
C PRO A 65 14.87 -5.05 -8.23
N ARG A 66 15.54 -4.80 -9.36
CA ARG A 66 16.25 -5.87 -10.09
C ARG A 66 17.28 -6.55 -9.19
N GLY A 67 17.45 -7.86 -9.37
CA GLY A 67 18.40 -8.66 -8.57
C GLY A 67 17.86 -9.14 -7.23
N MET A 68 16.70 -8.64 -6.80
CA MET A 68 16.01 -9.17 -5.62
C MET A 68 15.32 -10.50 -5.95
N PRO A 69 15.31 -11.47 -5.04
CA PRO A 69 14.44 -12.64 -5.16
C PRO A 69 12.98 -12.25 -5.26
N GLY A 70 12.20 -12.89 -6.14
CA GLY A 70 10.77 -12.58 -6.29
C GLY A 70 9.93 -12.85 -5.05
N ASP A 71 10.42 -13.72 -4.17
CA ASP A 71 9.83 -14.08 -2.88
C ASP A 71 10.40 -13.29 -1.68
N PHE A 72 11.21 -12.25 -1.92
CA PHE A 72 11.87 -11.50 -0.84
C PHE A 72 10.87 -11.03 0.24
N TYR A 73 9.73 -10.50 -0.16
CA TYR A 73 8.71 -10.08 0.80
C TYR A 73 8.06 -11.26 1.52
N GLY A 74 7.98 -12.43 0.91
CA GLY A 74 7.61 -13.67 1.59
C GLY A 74 8.63 -14.06 2.66
N GLN A 75 9.93 -13.98 2.35
CA GLN A 75 10.99 -14.25 3.33
C GLN A 75 10.93 -13.28 4.53
N VAL A 76 10.68 -11.99 4.28
CA VAL A 76 10.46 -11.01 5.36
C VAL A 76 9.20 -11.34 6.15
N ALA A 77 8.10 -11.70 5.49
CA ALA A 77 6.86 -12.08 6.16
C ALA A 77 7.07 -13.30 7.07
N ALA A 78 7.72 -14.35 6.57
CA ALA A 78 8.07 -15.53 7.37
C ALA A 78 8.93 -15.18 8.60
N LEU A 79 9.89 -14.27 8.43
CA LEU A 79 10.72 -13.78 9.54
C LEU A 79 9.88 -13.07 10.59
N MET A 80 8.99 -12.18 10.18
CA MET A 80 8.12 -11.40 11.09
C MET A 80 7.08 -12.30 11.79
N HIS A 81 6.53 -13.30 11.11
CA HIS A 81 5.59 -14.26 11.70
C HIS A 81 6.21 -15.03 12.87
N ARG A 82 7.46 -15.47 12.76
CA ARG A 82 8.17 -16.13 13.88
C ARG A 82 8.31 -15.24 15.11
N ARG A 83 8.21 -13.93 14.91
CA ARG A 83 8.33 -12.91 15.96
C ARG A 83 6.98 -12.31 16.40
N ASN A 84 5.87 -12.83 15.88
CA ASN A 84 4.51 -12.32 16.08
C ASN A 84 4.36 -10.83 15.72
N ILE A 85 5.08 -10.37 14.69
CA ILE A 85 4.95 -9.01 14.17
C ILE A 85 4.04 -9.04 12.95
N PRO A 86 2.90 -8.33 12.96
CA PRO A 86 2.00 -8.25 11.82
C PRO A 86 2.67 -7.57 10.63
N VAL A 87 2.46 -8.14 9.43
CA VAL A 87 3.03 -7.63 8.17
C VAL A 87 1.96 -6.93 7.36
N VAL A 88 2.29 -5.75 6.87
CA VAL A 88 1.47 -4.96 5.94
C VAL A 88 2.19 -4.90 4.61
N LEU A 89 1.47 -5.17 3.51
CA LEU A 89 2.06 -5.27 2.17
C LEU A 89 1.42 -4.27 1.21
N ASP A 90 2.26 -3.41 0.63
CA ASP A 90 1.90 -2.49 -0.45
C ASP A 90 2.92 -2.62 -1.58
N SER A 91 2.69 -3.55 -2.48
CA SER A 91 3.63 -3.90 -3.52
C SER A 91 2.94 -4.33 -4.81
N SER A 92 3.72 -4.51 -5.87
CA SER A 92 3.25 -4.95 -7.18
C SER A 92 4.07 -6.14 -7.71
N GLY A 93 3.54 -6.80 -8.72
CA GLY A 93 4.23 -7.86 -9.44
C GLY A 93 4.79 -8.97 -8.54
N PRO A 94 6.10 -9.32 -8.70
CA PRO A 94 6.71 -10.40 -7.91
C PRO A 94 6.64 -10.18 -6.40
N GLY A 95 6.81 -8.93 -5.92
CA GLY A 95 6.76 -8.61 -4.49
C GLY A 95 5.39 -8.88 -3.87
N LEU A 96 4.31 -8.46 -4.55
CA LEU A 96 2.94 -8.75 -4.12
C LEU A 96 2.68 -10.27 -4.11
N LYS A 97 3.06 -10.95 -5.21
CA LYS A 97 2.88 -12.39 -5.34
C LYS A 97 3.65 -13.16 -4.26
N GLY A 98 4.93 -12.87 -4.08
CA GLY A 98 5.77 -13.56 -3.10
C GLY A 98 5.30 -13.34 -1.66
N GLY A 99 4.88 -12.11 -1.32
CA GLY A 99 4.32 -11.83 0.00
C GLY A 99 3.03 -12.57 0.28
N LEU A 100 2.09 -12.60 -0.67
CA LEU A 100 0.82 -13.31 -0.54
C LEU A 100 0.98 -14.85 -0.56
N GLN A 101 1.97 -15.37 -1.28
CA GLN A 101 2.26 -16.82 -1.29
C GLN A 101 2.73 -17.35 0.07
N GLU A 102 3.47 -16.57 0.85
CA GLU A 102 3.80 -16.94 2.22
C GLU A 102 2.58 -16.97 3.11
N GLY A 103 1.60 -16.11 2.82
CA GLY A 103 0.34 -16.02 3.56
C GLY A 103 0.46 -15.25 4.88
N ARG A 104 -0.68 -15.21 5.63
CA ARG A 104 -0.77 -14.56 6.95
C ARG A 104 -0.40 -13.06 6.94
N ILE A 105 -0.50 -12.39 5.79
CA ILE A 105 -0.35 -10.94 5.72
C ILE A 105 -1.49 -10.31 6.53
N PHE A 106 -1.16 -9.39 7.42
CA PHE A 106 -2.18 -8.70 8.23
C PHE A 106 -3.08 -7.81 7.37
N LEU A 107 -2.45 -6.99 6.51
CA LEU A 107 -3.17 -6.10 5.59
C LEU A 107 -2.41 -6.02 4.28
N VAL A 108 -3.08 -6.25 3.17
CA VAL A 108 -2.54 -5.96 1.83
C VAL A 108 -3.38 -4.89 1.15
N LYS A 109 -2.70 -3.93 0.48
CA LYS A 109 -3.37 -2.83 -0.23
C LYS A 109 -3.00 -2.84 -1.71
N PRO A 110 -3.59 -3.66 -2.56
CA PRO A 110 -3.41 -3.53 -4.00
C PRO A 110 -4.27 -2.39 -4.57
N SER A 111 -3.80 -1.72 -5.60
CA SER A 111 -4.66 -1.01 -6.52
C SER A 111 -5.44 -2.01 -7.37
N ILE A 112 -6.53 -1.56 -8.02
CA ILE A 112 -7.29 -2.41 -8.96
C ILE A 112 -6.40 -2.96 -10.07
N GLY A 113 -5.42 -2.19 -10.55
CA GLY A 113 -4.46 -2.63 -11.57
C GLY A 113 -3.57 -3.78 -11.09
N GLU A 114 -3.06 -3.67 -9.86
CA GLU A 114 -2.23 -4.70 -9.23
C GLU A 114 -3.04 -5.97 -8.92
N LEU A 115 -4.28 -5.82 -8.46
CA LEU A 115 -5.16 -6.96 -8.23
C LEU A 115 -5.49 -7.71 -9.54
N ARG A 116 -5.77 -6.98 -10.64
CA ARG A 116 -5.95 -7.56 -11.98
C ARG A 116 -4.71 -8.33 -12.43
N GLN A 117 -3.54 -7.73 -12.25
CA GLN A 117 -2.29 -8.40 -12.59
C GLN A 117 -2.02 -9.64 -11.74
N PHE A 118 -2.33 -9.60 -10.46
CA PHE A 118 -2.16 -10.71 -9.52
C PHE A 118 -3.09 -11.88 -9.84
N THR A 119 -4.38 -11.60 -10.09
CA THR A 119 -5.40 -12.64 -10.34
C THR A 119 -5.44 -13.11 -11.80
N GLY A 120 -4.93 -12.31 -12.73
CA GLY A 120 -5.10 -12.54 -14.17
C GLY A 120 -6.53 -12.29 -14.68
N GLN A 121 -7.41 -11.73 -13.86
CA GLN A 121 -8.82 -11.49 -14.16
C GLN A 121 -9.05 -10.04 -14.59
N LYS A 122 -10.13 -9.81 -15.40
CA LYS A 122 -10.48 -8.44 -15.85
C LYS A 122 -11.03 -7.55 -14.76
N LEU A 123 -11.75 -8.11 -13.78
CA LEU A 123 -12.35 -7.42 -12.63
C LEU A 123 -13.03 -6.12 -13.05
N ALA A 124 -14.08 -6.25 -13.85
CA ALA A 124 -14.77 -5.11 -14.48
C ALA A 124 -15.80 -4.45 -13.55
N THR A 125 -16.37 -5.21 -12.61
CA THR A 125 -17.41 -4.73 -11.70
C THR A 125 -16.93 -4.70 -10.25
N PRO A 126 -17.52 -3.84 -9.38
CA PRO A 126 -17.23 -3.83 -7.95
C PRO A 126 -17.39 -5.22 -7.30
N ASP A 127 -18.40 -6.00 -7.70
CA ASP A 127 -18.63 -7.33 -7.17
C ASP A 127 -17.51 -8.31 -7.54
N GLU A 128 -17.01 -8.25 -8.77
CA GLU A 128 -15.86 -9.07 -9.20
C GLU A 128 -14.60 -8.71 -8.41
N ILE A 129 -14.37 -7.41 -8.17
CA ILE A 129 -13.24 -6.91 -7.38
C ILE A 129 -13.36 -7.39 -5.93
N ALA A 130 -14.54 -7.24 -5.33
CA ALA A 130 -14.81 -7.64 -3.97
C ALA A 130 -14.65 -9.18 -3.79
N ASN A 131 -15.14 -9.96 -4.74
CA ASN A 131 -14.98 -11.42 -4.71
C ASN A 131 -13.51 -11.83 -4.82
N ALA A 132 -12.74 -11.21 -5.71
CA ALA A 132 -11.30 -11.46 -5.81
C ALA A 132 -10.54 -11.10 -4.52
N ALA A 133 -10.89 -10.00 -3.87
CA ALA A 133 -10.34 -9.63 -2.57
C ALA A 133 -10.71 -10.63 -1.47
N MET A 134 -11.98 -11.10 -1.47
CA MET A 134 -12.45 -12.12 -0.53
C MET A 134 -11.76 -13.49 -0.74
N GLU A 135 -11.39 -13.85 -1.97
CA GLU A 135 -10.62 -15.08 -2.22
C GLU A 135 -9.25 -15.05 -1.55
N ILE A 136 -8.57 -13.90 -1.57
CA ILE A 136 -7.30 -13.70 -0.86
C ILE A 136 -7.48 -13.87 0.66
N VAL A 137 -8.58 -13.35 1.23
CA VAL A 137 -8.89 -13.52 2.66
C VAL A 137 -9.20 -14.98 2.97
N ARG A 138 -10.10 -15.62 2.21
CA ARG A 138 -10.54 -17.01 2.44
C ARG A 138 -9.41 -18.02 2.30
N SER A 139 -8.46 -17.76 1.41
CA SER A 139 -7.26 -18.61 1.25
C SER A 139 -6.24 -18.46 2.36
N GLY A 140 -6.44 -17.50 3.30
CA GLY A 140 -5.49 -17.21 4.38
C GLY A 140 -4.25 -16.46 3.95
N GLN A 141 -4.21 -15.94 2.72
CA GLN A 141 -3.09 -15.15 2.22
C GLN A 141 -2.98 -13.80 2.93
N ALA A 142 -4.12 -13.18 3.23
CA ALA A 142 -4.17 -11.96 4.06
C ALA A 142 -5.41 -11.96 4.96
N ALA A 143 -5.31 -11.32 6.14
CA ALA A 143 -6.46 -11.13 7.02
C ALA A 143 -7.38 -10.00 6.52
N HIS A 144 -6.78 -8.95 5.96
CA HIS A 144 -7.48 -7.79 5.41
C HIS A 144 -6.94 -7.46 4.02
N VAL A 145 -7.84 -7.15 3.09
CA VAL A 145 -7.49 -6.70 1.73
C VAL A 145 -8.20 -5.37 1.46
N ALA A 146 -7.45 -4.31 1.25
CA ALA A 146 -7.97 -2.99 0.91
C ALA A 146 -7.65 -2.67 -0.54
N VAL A 147 -8.61 -2.83 -1.45
CA VAL A 147 -8.42 -2.55 -2.89
C VAL A 147 -8.75 -1.10 -3.18
N THR A 148 -7.76 -0.32 -3.63
CA THR A 148 -7.98 1.07 -4.05
C THR A 148 -8.33 1.15 -5.54
N MET A 149 -9.38 1.93 -5.89
CA MET A 149 -9.91 2.05 -7.25
C MET A 149 -9.90 3.51 -7.75
N GLY A 150 -9.01 4.33 -7.19
CA GLY A 150 -8.89 5.74 -7.55
C GLY A 150 -10.16 6.54 -7.24
N HIS A 151 -10.72 7.19 -8.24
CA HIS A 151 -11.93 8.01 -8.10
C HIS A 151 -13.21 7.19 -7.85
N ASP A 152 -13.18 5.88 -8.06
CA ASP A 152 -14.32 5.00 -7.79
C ASP A 152 -14.40 4.61 -6.30
N GLY A 153 -13.37 4.89 -5.50
CA GLY A 153 -13.35 4.57 -4.08
C GLY A 153 -12.46 3.39 -3.74
N ALA A 154 -12.89 2.58 -2.76
CA ALA A 154 -12.13 1.42 -2.32
C ALA A 154 -13.04 0.31 -1.77
N ILE A 155 -12.52 -0.92 -1.77
CA ILE A 155 -13.17 -2.11 -1.21
C ILE A 155 -12.28 -2.67 -0.10
N LEU A 156 -12.86 -2.91 1.06
CA LEU A 156 -12.26 -3.65 2.15
C LEU A 156 -12.87 -5.06 2.19
N ALA A 157 -12.03 -6.08 2.17
CA ALA A 157 -12.42 -7.47 2.42
C ALA A 157 -11.78 -7.97 3.71
N THR A 158 -12.56 -8.63 4.57
CA THR A 158 -12.15 -9.20 5.86
C THR A 158 -12.84 -10.54 6.09
N ALA A 159 -12.49 -11.25 7.15
CA ALA A 159 -13.17 -12.50 7.53
C ALA A 159 -14.68 -12.33 7.81
N THR A 160 -15.12 -11.12 8.19
CA THR A 160 -16.53 -10.82 8.49
C THR A 160 -17.33 -10.37 7.27
N GLY A 161 -16.70 -10.12 6.14
CA GLY A 161 -17.36 -9.70 4.90
C GLY A 161 -16.59 -8.65 4.12
N GLN A 162 -17.31 -7.96 3.25
CA GLN A 162 -16.76 -6.92 2.38
C GLN A 162 -17.50 -5.59 2.59
N LEU A 163 -16.79 -4.49 2.44
CA LEU A 163 -17.31 -3.13 2.53
C LEU A 163 -16.81 -2.33 1.32
N PHE A 164 -17.71 -1.73 0.57
CA PHE A 164 -17.39 -0.73 -0.44
C PHE A 164 -17.67 0.66 0.10
N LEU A 165 -16.72 1.59 -0.06
CA LEU A 165 -16.93 3.00 0.18
C LEU A 165 -16.50 3.80 -1.05
N PRO A 166 -17.33 4.76 -1.51
CA PRO A 166 -17.00 5.64 -2.63
C PRO A 166 -15.85 6.59 -2.22
N ALA A 167 -15.12 7.09 -3.22
CA ALA A 167 -14.16 8.15 -3.00
C ALA A 167 -14.85 9.46 -2.58
N ALA A 168 -14.17 10.28 -1.81
CA ALA A 168 -14.62 11.64 -1.54
C ALA A 168 -14.61 12.46 -2.85
N SER A 169 -15.66 13.27 -3.07
CA SER A 169 -15.75 14.16 -4.23
C SER A 169 -14.80 15.35 -4.01
N ILE A 170 -13.70 15.36 -4.73
CA ILE A 170 -12.65 16.39 -4.62
C ILE A 170 -12.12 16.78 -6.00
N GLU A 171 -11.51 17.96 -6.09
CA GLU A 171 -10.70 18.36 -7.24
C GLU A 171 -9.27 17.81 -7.06
N ALA A 172 -8.92 16.81 -7.88
CA ALA A 172 -7.60 16.17 -7.83
C ALA A 172 -6.56 17.03 -8.54
N LYS A 173 -5.42 17.28 -7.88
CA LYS A 173 -4.25 17.99 -8.43
C LYS A 173 -3.10 17.06 -8.79
N SER A 174 -2.88 16.01 -8.02
CA SER A 174 -1.87 15.00 -8.28
C SER A 174 -2.30 13.66 -7.68
N ALA A 175 -2.01 12.55 -8.38
CA ALA A 175 -2.29 11.21 -7.85
C ALA A 175 -1.12 10.64 -7.00
N VAL A 176 -0.03 11.39 -6.86
CA VAL A 176 1.17 10.91 -6.15
C VAL A 176 0.92 10.85 -4.65
N GLY A 177 1.29 9.71 -4.05
CA GLY A 177 1.20 9.51 -2.59
C GLY A 177 -0.20 9.21 -2.05
N ALA A 178 -1.24 9.15 -2.90
CA ALA A 178 -2.60 8.83 -2.46
C ALA A 178 -2.68 7.45 -1.80
N GLY A 179 -2.09 6.43 -2.41
CA GLY A 179 -2.05 5.07 -1.87
C GLY A 179 -1.24 4.97 -0.57
N ASP A 180 -0.12 5.66 -0.51
CA ASP A 180 0.74 5.71 0.69
C ASP A 180 0.03 6.42 1.85
N SER A 181 -0.65 7.53 1.56
CA SER A 181 -1.44 8.28 2.55
C SER A 181 -2.63 7.47 3.05
N PHE A 182 -3.34 6.79 2.15
CA PHE A 182 -4.42 5.87 2.50
C PHE A 182 -3.92 4.79 3.47
N LEU A 183 -2.85 4.06 3.10
CA LEU A 183 -2.35 2.96 3.90
C LEU A 183 -1.82 3.43 5.25
N SER A 184 -1.06 4.53 5.25
CA SER A 184 -0.48 5.10 6.47
C SER A 184 -1.54 5.54 7.47
N ALA A 185 -2.60 6.21 7.00
CA ALA A 185 -3.70 6.65 7.85
C ALA A 185 -4.52 5.47 8.39
N MET A 186 -4.85 4.50 7.54
CA MET A 186 -5.55 3.29 7.95
C MET A 186 -4.75 2.53 9.01
N LEU A 187 -3.45 2.32 8.77
CA LEU A 187 -2.58 1.60 9.71
C LEU A 187 -2.38 2.38 11.01
N PHE A 188 -2.25 3.71 10.95
CA PHE A 188 -2.20 4.56 12.14
C PHE A 188 -3.46 4.38 12.99
N ALA A 189 -4.65 4.49 12.41
CA ALA A 189 -5.92 4.32 13.12
C ALA A 189 -6.03 2.93 13.78
N ILE A 190 -5.68 1.85 13.07
CA ILE A 190 -5.61 0.50 13.63
C ILE A 190 -4.61 0.44 14.79
N SER A 191 -3.44 1.09 14.67
CA SER A 191 -2.39 1.06 15.69
C SER A 191 -2.79 1.68 17.02
N ILE A 192 -3.77 2.57 17.01
CA ILE A 192 -4.35 3.24 18.20
C ILE A 192 -5.71 2.65 18.61
N GLY A 193 -6.10 1.51 18.01
CA GLY A 193 -7.24 0.71 18.46
C GLY A 193 -8.57 1.01 17.76
N TRP A 194 -8.56 1.70 16.62
CA TRP A 194 -9.80 1.88 15.85
C TRP A 194 -10.24 0.55 15.22
N ASP A 195 -11.53 0.42 15.04
CA ASP A 195 -12.10 -0.65 14.22
C ASP A 195 -11.56 -0.59 12.78
N THR A 196 -11.40 -1.77 12.16
CA THR A 196 -10.79 -1.88 10.83
C THR A 196 -11.61 -1.15 9.75
N ALA A 197 -12.94 -1.17 9.85
CA ALA A 197 -13.81 -0.50 8.88
C ALA A 197 -13.74 1.03 9.05
N GLU A 198 -13.71 1.55 10.27
CA GLU A 198 -13.50 2.98 10.52
C GLU A 198 -12.08 3.43 10.14
N ALA A 199 -11.07 2.60 10.37
CA ALA A 199 -9.70 2.87 9.93
C ALA A 199 -9.61 2.90 8.38
N PHE A 200 -10.32 2.02 7.69
CA PHE A 200 -10.43 2.01 6.23
C PHE A 200 -11.09 3.31 5.70
N ARG A 201 -12.17 3.75 6.33
CA ARG A 201 -12.83 5.03 6.02
C ARG A 201 -11.89 6.22 6.20
N PHE A 202 -11.09 6.23 7.28
CA PHE A 202 -10.06 7.24 7.51
C PHE A 202 -8.95 7.20 6.46
N GLY A 203 -8.57 6.00 6.00
CA GLY A 203 -7.64 5.80 4.89
C GLY A 203 -8.14 6.45 3.60
N ILE A 204 -9.43 6.29 3.25
CA ILE A 204 -10.04 6.94 2.07
C ILE A 204 -9.92 8.46 2.17
N ALA A 205 -10.25 9.03 3.33
CA ALA A 205 -10.13 10.48 3.56
C ALA A 205 -8.69 10.98 3.39
N ALA A 206 -7.71 10.23 3.90
CA ALA A 206 -6.29 10.58 3.78
C ALA A 206 -5.77 10.47 2.35
N GLY A 207 -6.17 9.42 1.62
CA GLY A 207 -5.86 9.29 0.19
C GLY A 207 -6.43 10.45 -0.63
N ALA A 208 -7.69 10.83 -0.37
CA ALA A 208 -8.33 11.98 -1.00
C ALA A 208 -7.62 13.30 -0.64
N ALA A 209 -7.23 13.51 0.62
CA ALA A 209 -6.50 14.70 1.04
C ALA A 209 -5.12 14.83 0.36
N ALA A 210 -4.45 13.70 0.09
CA ALA A 210 -3.17 13.69 -0.60
C ALA A 210 -3.28 14.20 -2.04
N VAL A 211 -4.32 13.78 -2.78
CA VAL A 211 -4.49 14.20 -4.18
C VAL A 211 -4.95 15.65 -4.33
N MET A 212 -5.39 16.31 -3.27
CA MET A 212 -5.69 17.76 -3.27
C MET A 212 -4.41 18.61 -3.20
N SER A 213 -3.29 18.02 -2.81
CA SER A 213 -2.00 18.70 -2.70
C SER A 213 -1.22 18.60 -4.01
N PRO A 214 -0.52 19.65 -4.47
CA PRO A 214 0.28 19.58 -5.68
C PRO A 214 1.55 18.74 -5.46
N GLY A 215 1.90 17.95 -6.47
CA GLY A 215 3.17 17.22 -6.51
C GLY A 215 3.34 16.22 -5.37
N HIS A 216 4.38 16.41 -4.56
CA HIS A 216 4.74 15.53 -3.44
C HIS A 216 4.40 16.11 -2.06
N ASP A 217 3.59 17.14 -1.98
CA ASP A 217 3.16 17.70 -0.70
C ASP A 217 2.35 16.66 0.09
N LEU A 218 2.63 16.56 1.38
CA LEU A 218 1.93 15.63 2.26
C LEU A 218 0.48 16.09 2.48
N ALA A 219 -0.41 15.11 2.64
CA ALA A 219 -1.78 15.37 3.07
C ALA A 219 -1.80 16.14 4.40
N ARG A 220 -2.55 17.23 4.47
CA ARG A 220 -2.67 18.06 5.68
C ARG A 220 -3.66 17.43 6.64
N PRO A 221 -3.36 17.35 7.96
CA PRO A 221 -4.26 16.76 8.94
C PRO A 221 -5.67 17.35 8.93
N ASP A 222 -5.78 18.68 8.79
CA ASP A 222 -7.08 19.38 8.74
C ASP A 222 -7.93 18.95 7.53
N ASN A 223 -7.29 18.76 6.36
CA ASN A 223 -7.97 18.26 5.17
C ASN A 223 -8.43 16.82 5.36
N ILE A 224 -7.60 15.98 5.99
CA ILE A 224 -7.96 14.59 6.29
C ILE A 224 -9.19 14.56 7.21
N GLN A 225 -9.18 15.35 8.28
CA GLN A 225 -10.28 15.40 9.24
C GLN A 225 -11.56 15.92 8.61
N HIS A 226 -11.47 16.95 7.76
CA HIS A 226 -12.63 17.48 7.03
C HIS A 226 -13.22 16.43 6.08
N LEU A 227 -12.40 15.77 5.28
CA LEU A 227 -12.84 14.74 4.34
C LEU A 227 -13.37 13.50 5.05
N TYR A 228 -12.81 13.13 6.19
CA TYR A 228 -13.31 12.01 6.99
C TYR A 228 -14.77 12.20 7.43
N GLN A 229 -15.19 13.44 7.70
CA GLN A 229 -16.59 13.75 7.99
C GLN A 229 -17.51 13.62 6.78
N GLN A 230 -16.96 13.71 5.55
CA GLN A 230 -17.70 13.62 4.30
C GLN A 230 -17.77 12.19 3.73
N VAL A 231 -16.78 11.33 4.05
CA VAL A 231 -16.81 9.92 3.65
C VAL A 231 -18.00 9.24 4.33
N THR A 232 -18.77 8.48 3.56
CA THR A 232 -19.97 7.79 4.03
C THR A 232 -19.74 7.09 5.36
N PRO A 233 -20.52 7.37 6.41
CA PRO A 233 -20.46 6.65 7.69
C PRO A 233 -20.72 5.16 7.49
N ILE A 234 -20.08 4.34 8.32
CA ILE A 234 -20.33 2.90 8.35
C ILE A 234 -21.60 2.65 9.16
N PRO A 235 -22.53 1.82 8.67
CA PRO A 235 -23.77 1.49 9.36
C PRO A 235 -23.55 0.87 10.73
#